data_894fbcc0e73668f590ae7fcff01d8235
#
_entry.id   894fbcc0e73668f590ae7fcff01d8235
#
_cell.length_a   1.000
_cell.length_b   1.000
_cell.length_c   1.000
_cell.angle_alpha   90.00
_cell.angle_beta   90.00
_cell.angle_gamma   90.00
#
_symmetry.space_group_name_H-M   'P 1'
#
loop_
_entity.id
_entity.type
_entity.pdbx_description
1 polymer ?
#
loop_
_entity_poly.entity_id
_entity_poly.type
_entity_poly.pdbx_seq_one_letter_code
_entity_poly.pdbx_strand_id
1 'polypeptide(L)'
;MYAPENSANLFKNFTSLTNVTFSKYFNTSNVINMQGMFYDCTSLTNLDLTSLDVKNVVNMSSMFRGCSKLTTIDVGNWNTKNVTTFHDMFRGNSSLKTLNLSSFDTTNVTDMGAMFAGCSKLETIDLSNFKTPNLIKIVTPKYNDWDPNVGLFENCTSLEQVNISNFDFSKTISLERMFYNCKLLSSIDLSTFNTESVTNIASMFYGCSKLATIDLKKFNTSKVTDMSFMFYNCTSASNIDTSLFDTSNVTTMAGMFANCSNLKSLDLSNFNTKNVKAFGTITWRGMFYNCSKLEELNVSSFDTSNANNMYMMFANCRSLKKLDLSNFKTPNLTSMESMFANCSSLESLDLSSFDTSKITITSDDSSTTGLFSDCSSLTSLNVSSFNTEKMTDMKRMFANCSSLKSLDLSSFDFSNVTRYIEFFKGNVSFNVYVKDQASKDFINKVDSGINCVIKEA
;
A
#
# COMPACT_ATOMS: atom_id res chain seq x y z
N MET A 1 -13.65 45.88 19.40
CA MET A 1 -14.37 45.37 18.22
C MET A 1 -14.58 43.88 18.40
N TYR A 2 -15.81 43.38 18.27
CA TYR A 2 -16.05 41.94 18.28
C TYR A 2 -15.86 41.37 16.90
N ALA A 3 -15.20 40.23 16.80
CA ALA A 3 -15.17 39.45 15.57
C ALA A 3 -16.59 38.90 15.26
N PRO A 4 -16.96 38.72 14.00
CA PRO A 4 -18.21 38.03 13.65
C PRO A 4 -18.25 36.64 14.28
N GLU A 5 -19.42 36.17 14.72
CA GLU A 5 -19.64 34.79 15.22
C GLU A 5 -19.16 33.74 14.22
N ASN A 6 -19.40 33.99 12.94
CA ASN A 6 -18.79 33.23 11.85
C ASN A 6 -17.61 34.02 11.26
N SER A 7 -16.40 33.68 11.69
CA SER A 7 -15.12 34.23 11.21
C SER A 7 -14.44 33.29 10.20
N ALA A 8 -15.23 32.42 9.55
CA ALA A 8 -14.71 31.48 8.55
C ALA A 8 -14.11 32.24 7.35
N ASN A 9 -12.96 31.75 6.88
CA ASN A 9 -12.25 32.24 5.69
C ASN A 9 -11.80 33.71 5.73
N LEU A 10 -11.64 34.30 6.93
CA LEU A 10 -11.37 35.76 7.09
C LEU A 10 -10.12 36.21 6.33
N PHE A 11 -9.06 35.42 6.27
CA PHE A 11 -7.81 35.68 5.54
C PHE A 11 -7.54 34.64 4.45
N LYS A 12 -8.55 33.88 4.04
CA LYS A 12 -8.39 32.81 3.06
C LYS A 12 -7.78 33.33 1.75
N ASN A 13 -6.77 32.62 1.22
CA ASN A 13 -6.10 32.91 -0.05
C ASN A 13 -5.33 34.26 -0.07
N PHE A 14 -5.00 34.83 1.08
CA PHE A 14 -4.12 35.99 1.15
C PHE A 14 -2.66 35.55 0.95
N THR A 15 -2.34 35.13 -0.28
CA THR A 15 -1.06 34.49 -0.63
C THR A 15 0.16 35.40 -0.46
N SER A 16 -0.03 36.71 -0.43
CA SER A 16 1.03 37.72 -0.21
C SER A 16 1.19 38.14 1.25
N LEU A 17 0.30 37.67 2.14
CA LEU A 17 0.31 38.02 3.54
C LEU A 17 1.50 37.36 4.24
N THR A 18 2.38 38.16 4.87
CA THR A 18 3.60 37.66 5.54
C THR A 18 3.52 37.69 7.06
N ASN A 19 2.70 38.57 7.62
CA ASN A 19 2.58 38.78 9.07
C ASN A 19 1.15 39.10 9.46
N VAL A 20 0.65 38.54 10.56
CA VAL A 20 -0.63 38.88 11.18
C VAL A 20 -0.41 39.02 12.69
N THR A 21 -0.86 40.19 13.21
CA THR A 21 -0.91 40.45 14.64
C THR A 21 -2.28 41.01 14.98
N PHE A 22 -2.95 40.41 15.91
CA PHE A 22 -4.27 40.90 16.36
C PHE A 22 -4.12 41.92 17.47
N SER A 23 -4.86 43.01 17.36
CA SER A 23 -4.98 43.99 18.45
C SER A 23 -5.64 43.34 19.68
N LYS A 24 -5.17 43.69 20.89
CA LYS A 24 -5.82 43.25 22.15
C LYS A 24 -7.32 43.64 22.24
N TYR A 25 -7.77 44.52 21.39
CA TYR A 25 -9.18 44.93 21.29
C TYR A 25 -9.98 44.08 20.27
N PHE A 26 -9.34 43.15 19.55
CA PHE A 26 -10.02 42.22 18.66
C PHE A 26 -10.57 41.06 19.47
N ASN A 27 -11.82 41.12 19.85
CA ASN A 27 -12.46 40.15 20.73
C ASN A 27 -13.10 39.00 19.94
N THR A 28 -12.63 37.79 20.13
CA THR A 28 -13.14 36.58 19.48
C THR A 28 -13.99 35.70 20.41
N SER A 29 -14.35 36.20 21.59
CA SER A 29 -15.09 35.40 22.59
C SER A 29 -16.47 34.91 22.13
N ASN A 30 -17.05 35.50 21.08
CA ASN A 30 -18.35 35.10 20.50
C ASN A 30 -18.18 34.24 19.23
N VAL A 31 -16.95 33.96 18.80
CA VAL A 31 -16.72 33.21 17.57
C VAL A 31 -17.00 31.74 17.79
N ILE A 32 -17.83 31.15 16.94
CA ILE A 32 -18.13 29.71 16.93
C ILE A 32 -17.55 28.97 15.73
N ASN A 33 -17.20 29.71 14.65
CA ASN A 33 -16.67 29.14 13.43
C ASN A 33 -15.41 29.89 12.95
N MET A 34 -14.26 29.18 12.95
CA MET A 34 -12.97 29.67 12.45
C MET A 34 -12.49 28.84 11.25
N GLN A 35 -13.39 28.13 10.57
CA GLN A 35 -13.04 27.32 9.41
C GLN A 35 -12.23 28.11 8.37
N GLY A 36 -11.08 27.59 7.95
CA GLY A 36 -10.27 28.17 6.88
C GLY A 36 -9.79 29.61 7.11
N MET A 37 -9.73 30.08 8.39
CA MET A 37 -9.43 31.48 8.69
C MET A 37 -8.15 31.97 8.00
N PHE A 38 -7.10 31.13 7.93
CA PHE A 38 -5.82 31.41 7.26
C PHE A 38 -5.54 30.44 6.09
N TYR A 39 -6.59 29.85 5.52
CA TYR A 39 -6.46 28.87 4.44
C TYR A 39 -5.65 29.45 3.27
N ASP A 40 -4.59 28.74 2.85
CA ASP A 40 -3.68 29.11 1.75
C ASP A 40 -3.03 30.51 1.90
N CYS A 41 -2.74 30.96 3.12
CA CYS A 41 -1.84 32.08 3.37
C CYS A 41 -0.38 31.64 3.16
N THR A 42 -0.02 31.33 1.91
CA THR A 42 1.23 30.63 1.54
C THR A 42 2.51 31.40 1.82
N SER A 43 2.45 32.73 1.99
CA SER A 43 3.61 33.57 2.35
C SER A 43 3.71 33.90 3.83
N LEU A 44 2.76 33.43 4.66
CA LEU A 44 2.71 33.75 6.06
C LEU A 44 3.90 33.12 6.81
N THR A 45 4.70 33.96 7.45
CA THR A 45 5.90 33.56 8.19
C THR A 45 5.80 33.84 9.70
N ASN A 46 4.96 34.81 10.06
CA ASN A 46 4.74 35.20 11.46
C ASN A 46 3.24 35.36 11.74
N LEU A 47 2.76 34.72 12.80
CA LEU A 47 1.35 34.72 13.17
C LEU A 47 1.23 34.76 14.69
N ASP A 48 0.78 35.90 15.22
CA ASP A 48 0.51 36.09 16.65
C ASP A 48 -0.97 35.77 16.92
N LEU A 49 -1.20 34.68 17.66
CA LEU A 49 -2.53 34.16 18.02
C LEU A 49 -2.86 34.39 19.52
N THR A 50 -1.99 35.07 20.26
CA THR A 50 -2.08 35.18 21.74
C THR A 50 -3.35 35.87 22.22
N SER A 51 -3.95 36.77 21.41
CA SER A 51 -5.17 37.48 21.73
C SER A 51 -6.47 36.78 21.33
N LEU A 52 -6.38 35.62 20.64
CA LEU A 52 -7.58 34.89 20.19
C LEU A 52 -8.16 34.04 21.35
N ASP A 53 -9.40 34.36 21.76
CA ASP A 53 -10.22 33.53 22.63
C ASP A 53 -11.02 32.52 21.79
N VAL A 54 -10.71 31.23 21.90
CA VAL A 54 -11.31 30.14 21.09
C VAL A 54 -12.29 29.26 21.88
N LYS A 55 -12.59 29.63 23.13
CA LYS A 55 -13.38 28.77 24.06
C LYS A 55 -14.77 28.38 23.53
N ASN A 56 -15.37 29.20 22.67
CA ASN A 56 -16.71 28.94 22.10
C ASN A 56 -16.64 28.37 20.66
N VAL A 57 -15.45 28.20 20.11
CA VAL A 57 -15.28 27.69 18.74
C VAL A 57 -15.65 26.22 18.66
N VAL A 58 -16.49 25.89 17.68
CA VAL A 58 -16.95 24.52 17.37
C VAL A 58 -16.27 23.97 16.13
N ASN A 59 -15.96 24.82 15.14
CA ASN A 59 -15.38 24.42 13.89
C ASN A 59 -14.03 25.12 13.63
N MET A 60 -12.93 24.32 13.57
CA MET A 60 -11.59 24.78 13.23
C MET A 60 -11.06 24.09 11.94
N SER A 61 -11.95 23.55 11.11
CA SER A 61 -11.53 22.85 9.90
C SER A 61 -10.68 23.76 9.01
N SER A 62 -9.57 23.22 8.49
CA SER A 62 -8.68 23.91 7.53
C SER A 62 -8.12 25.26 8.00
N MET A 63 -8.15 25.57 9.31
CA MET A 63 -7.85 26.91 9.82
C MET A 63 -6.48 27.43 9.37
N PHE A 64 -5.46 26.57 9.32
CA PHE A 64 -4.10 26.89 8.88
C PHE A 64 -3.68 26.10 7.64
N ARG A 65 -4.63 25.48 6.93
CA ARG A 65 -4.29 24.66 5.75
C ARG A 65 -3.51 25.48 4.73
N GLY A 66 -2.37 24.94 4.28
CA GLY A 66 -1.57 25.55 3.21
C GLY A 66 -0.73 26.77 3.64
N CYS A 67 -0.59 27.06 4.94
CA CYS A 67 0.34 28.09 5.43
C CYS A 67 1.78 27.58 5.35
N SER A 68 2.25 27.29 4.15
CA SER A 68 3.45 26.48 3.87
C SER A 68 4.78 27.07 4.34
N LYS A 69 4.83 28.38 4.64
CA LYS A 69 6.04 29.05 5.16
C LYS A 69 6.07 29.19 6.68
N LEU A 70 4.97 28.91 7.39
CA LEU A 70 4.98 28.93 8.87
C LEU A 70 5.90 27.80 9.39
N THR A 71 6.87 28.19 10.21
CA THR A 71 7.79 27.27 10.88
C THR A 71 7.31 26.87 12.27
N THR A 72 6.50 27.70 12.90
CA THR A 72 5.85 27.50 14.19
C THR A 72 4.44 28.04 14.18
N ILE A 73 3.54 27.43 14.94
CA ILE A 73 2.17 27.89 15.19
C ILE A 73 1.95 27.74 16.69
N ASP A 74 1.79 28.87 17.41
CA ASP A 74 1.55 28.84 18.84
C ASP A 74 0.05 28.81 19.15
N VAL A 75 -0.43 27.64 19.54
CA VAL A 75 -1.80 27.36 19.95
C VAL A 75 -1.82 26.69 21.35
N GLY A 76 -0.71 26.79 22.08
CA GLY A 76 -0.50 26.08 23.35
C GLY A 76 -1.42 26.49 24.50
N ASN A 77 -2.16 27.59 24.36
CA ASN A 77 -3.09 28.10 25.36
C ASN A 77 -4.57 27.96 24.98
N TRP A 78 -4.88 27.29 23.87
CA TRP A 78 -6.24 27.21 23.36
C TRP A 78 -7.12 26.24 24.14
N ASN A 79 -8.29 26.69 24.57
CA ASN A 79 -9.33 25.84 25.13
C ASN A 79 -10.23 25.33 24.00
N THR A 80 -10.02 24.09 23.59
CA THR A 80 -10.72 23.48 22.44
C THR A 80 -11.89 22.56 22.83
N LYS A 81 -12.33 22.63 24.10
CA LYS A 81 -13.37 21.74 24.65
C LYS A 81 -14.64 21.63 23.80
N ASN A 82 -15.04 22.73 23.11
CA ASN A 82 -16.25 22.76 22.29
C ASN A 82 -16.02 22.37 20.84
N VAL A 83 -14.76 22.16 20.41
CA VAL A 83 -14.44 21.83 19.03
C VAL A 83 -14.87 20.41 18.69
N THR A 84 -15.56 20.27 17.56
CA THR A 84 -16.02 18.98 17.02
C THR A 84 -15.24 18.52 15.81
N THR A 85 -14.50 19.43 15.14
CA THR A 85 -13.74 19.10 13.95
C THR A 85 -12.43 19.91 13.83
N PHE A 86 -11.34 19.16 13.56
CA PHE A 86 -10.02 19.65 13.18
C PHE A 86 -9.65 19.21 11.75
N HIS A 87 -10.66 18.89 10.93
CA HIS A 87 -10.45 18.43 9.54
C HIS A 87 -9.48 19.36 8.78
N ASP A 88 -8.42 18.81 8.18
CA ASP A 88 -7.39 19.54 7.41
C ASP A 88 -6.70 20.70 8.20
N MET A 89 -6.80 20.79 9.54
CA MET A 89 -6.43 22.02 10.27
C MET A 89 -5.01 22.51 9.97
N PHE A 90 -4.04 21.61 9.94
CA PHE A 90 -2.63 21.92 9.65
C PHE A 90 -2.15 21.33 8.33
N ARG A 91 -3.04 20.85 7.46
CA ARG A 91 -2.67 20.21 6.20
C ARG A 91 -1.83 21.15 5.33
N GLY A 92 -0.70 20.63 4.80
CA GLY A 92 0.15 21.37 3.88
C GLY A 92 1.05 22.44 4.52
N ASN A 93 1.20 22.44 5.85
CA ASN A 93 2.17 23.28 6.55
C ASN A 93 3.58 22.67 6.42
N SER A 94 4.12 22.70 5.22
CA SER A 94 5.34 21.97 4.85
C SER A 94 6.63 22.46 5.52
N SER A 95 6.63 23.66 6.13
CA SER A 95 7.77 24.20 6.89
C SER A 95 7.67 24.01 8.40
N LEU A 96 6.52 23.52 8.89
CA LEU A 96 6.26 23.33 10.31
C LEU A 96 7.14 22.21 10.88
N LYS A 97 8.00 22.52 11.86
CA LYS A 97 8.91 21.56 12.46
C LYS A 97 8.40 20.95 13.77
N THR A 98 7.76 21.77 14.57
CA THR A 98 7.21 21.38 15.87
C THR A 98 5.83 21.99 16.05
N LEU A 99 4.98 21.33 16.82
CA LEU A 99 3.63 21.80 17.13
C LEU A 99 3.26 21.35 18.55
N ASN A 100 2.93 22.31 19.42
CA ASN A 100 2.47 22.03 20.75
C ASN A 100 0.94 22.04 20.82
N LEU A 101 0.33 20.89 21.07
CA LEU A 101 -1.11 20.69 21.20
C LEU A 101 -1.51 20.20 22.60
N SER A 102 -0.66 20.39 23.60
CA SER A 102 -0.88 19.85 24.97
C SER A 102 -2.13 20.42 25.67
N SER A 103 -2.63 21.59 25.24
CA SER A 103 -3.86 22.21 25.76
C SER A 103 -5.14 21.71 25.05
N PHE A 104 -5.02 20.97 23.94
CA PHE A 104 -6.18 20.56 23.17
C PHE A 104 -7.02 19.51 23.90
N ASP A 105 -8.28 19.82 24.11
CA ASP A 105 -9.31 18.86 24.52
C ASP A 105 -10.01 18.33 23.27
N THR A 106 -9.92 17.03 23.06
CA THR A 106 -10.44 16.35 21.86
C THR A 106 -11.64 15.45 22.14
N THR A 107 -12.19 15.52 23.35
CA THR A 107 -13.28 14.63 23.81
C THR A 107 -14.56 14.73 22.98
N ASN A 108 -14.82 15.90 22.36
CA ASN A 108 -15.99 16.13 21.51
C ASN A 108 -15.67 16.02 20.01
N VAL A 109 -14.42 15.72 19.64
CA VAL A 109 -14.00 15.72 18.24
C VAL A 109 -14.46 14.44 17.55
N THR A 110 -15.10 14.62 16.39
CA THR A 110 -15.58 13.53 15.53
C THR A 110 -14.81 13.40 14.22
N ASP A 111 -14.12 14.48 13.80
CA ASP A 111 -13.41 14.52 12.52
C ASP A 111 -12.04 15.20 12.66
N MET A 112 -10.98 14.43 12.38
CA MET A 112 -9.58 14.87 12.26
C MET A 112 -9.00 14.51 10.88
N GLY A 113 -9.85 14.39 9.84
CA GLY A 113 -9.42 14.00 8.49
C GLY A 113 -8.23 14.83 8.03
N ALA A 114 -7.13 14.15 7.65
CA ALA A 114 -5.91 14.75 7.11
C ALA A 114 -5.33 15.93 7.94
N MET A 115 -5.58 15.98 9.25
CA MET A 115 -5.21 17.13 10.12
C MET A 115 -3.75 17.57 9.96
N PHE A 116 -2.82 16.63 9.81
CA PHE A 116 -1.37 16.88 9.69
C PHE A 116 -0.80 16.54 8.31
N ALA A 117 -1.64 16.15 7.35
CA ALA A 117 -1.16 15.71 6.05
C ALA A 117 -0.29 16.76 5.34
N GLY A 118 0.87 16.35 4.85
CA GLY A 118 1.81 17.25 4.15
C GLY A 118 2.61 18.18 5.07
N CYS A 119 2.60 17.97 6.41
CA CYS A 119 3.55 18.61 7.32
C CYS A 119 4.94 17.96 7.17
N SER A 120 5.55 18.15 6.00
CA SER A 120 6.70 17.35 5.56
C SER A 120 7.98 17.57 6.37
N LYS A 121 8.09 18.67 7.13
CA LYS A 121 9.22 18.95 8.05
C LYS A 121 8.91 18.70 9.52
N LEU A 122 7.70 18.21 9.84
CA LEU A 122 7.35 17.85 11.22
C LEU A 122 8.17 16.62 11.63
N GLU A 123 9.01 16.76 12.64
CA GLU A 123 9.95 15.73 13.08
C GLU A 123 9.35 14.85 14.19
N THR A 124 8.68 15.47 15.15
CA THR A 124 8.00 14.76 16.27
C THR A 124 6.70 15.42 16.60
N ILE A 125 5.74 14.65 17.10
CA ILE A 125 4.51 15.18 17.68
C ILE A 125 4.03 14.30 18.83
N ASP A 126 3.69 14.92 19.95
CA ASP A 126 3.09 14.27 21.10
C ASP A 126 1.59 14.62 21.19
N LEU A 127 0.76 13.62 21.00
CA LEU A 127 -0.70 13.70 21.09
C LEU A 127 -1.23 12.80 22.23
N SER A 128 -0.40 12.50 23.23
CA SER A 128 -0.78 11.65 24.37
C SER A 128 -1.92 12.23 25.21
N ASN A 129 -2.14 13.55 25.12
CA ASN A 129 -3.30 14.20 25.74
C ASN A 129 -4.61 14.03 24.95
N PHE A 130 -4.55 13.59 23.68
CA PHE A 130 -5.75 13.42 22.86
C PHE A 130 -6.57 12.22 23.33
N LYS A 131 -7.79 12.50 23.80
CA LYS A 131 -8.81 11.49 24.12
C LYS A 131 -9.89 11.58 23.04
N THR A 132 -10.08 10.51 22.30
CA THR A 132 -10.90 10.55 21.06
C THR A 132 -12.10 9.60 21.08
N PRO A 133 -12.92 9.55 22.16
CA PRO A 133 -14.01 8.57 22.29
C PRO A 133 -15.11 8.73 21.26
N ASN A 134 -15.11 9.82 20.49
CA ASN A 134 -16.11 10.14 19.48
C ASN A 134 -15.53 10.24 18.07
N LEU A 135 -14.26 9.87 17.88
CA LEU A 135 -13.57 10.01 16.58
C LEU A 135 -14.09 9.01 15.56
N ILE A 136 -14.67 9.55 14.50
CA ILE A 136 -15.23 8.75 13.38
C ILE A 136 -14.32 8.83 12.16
N LYS A 137 -13.73 10.01 11.90
CA LYS A 137 -12.97 10.29 10.67
C LYS A 137 -11.56 10.76 10.96
N ILE A 138 -10.59 10.09 10.33
CA ILE A 138 -9.17 10.52 10.25
C ILE A 138 -8.70 10.63 8.80
N VAL A 139 -9.58 10.34 7.86
CA VAL A 139 -9.33 10.34 6.42
C VAL A 139 -10.22 11.40 5.77
N THR A 140 -9.62 12.24 4.94
CA THR A 140 -10.36 13.14 4.06
C THR A 140 -10.76 12.37 2.80
N PRO A 141 -12.06 12.26 2.48
CA PRO A 141 -12.48 11.59 1.26
C PRO A 141 -12.00 12.35 0.02
N LYS A 142 -11.78 11.61 -1.06
CA LYS A 142 -11.44 12.16 -2.37
C LYS A 142 -12.53 13.13 -2.89
N TYR A 143 -12.10 14.17 -3.57
CA TYR A 143 -13.03 15.13 -4.21
C TYR A 143 -13.69 14.56 -5.48
N ASN A 144 -12.99 13.67 -6.18
CA ASN A 144 -13.45 13.00 -7.39
C ASN A 144 -12.81 11.60 -7.47
N ASP A 145 -13.17 10.80 -8.47
CA ASP A 145 -12.68 9.42 -8.61
C ASP A 145 -11.18 9.31 -8.89
N TRP A 146 -10.51 10.40 -9.26
CA TRP A 146 -9.09 10.46 -9.58
C TRP A 146 -8.20 10.87 -8.40
N ASP A 147 -8.78 11.57 -7.38
CA ASP A 147 -8.04 11.99 -6.19
C ASP A 147 -8.06 10.87 -5.14
N PRO A 148 -6.92 10.49 -4.57
CA PRO A 148 -6.90 9.52 -3.48
C PRO A 148 -7.49 10.14 -2.20
N ASN A 149 -8.00 9.29 -1.31
CA ASN A 149 -8.25 9.69 0.07
C ASN A 149 -6.94 10.18 0.72
N VAL A 150 -7.04 11.04 1.72
CA VAL A 150 -5.87 11.62 2.42
C VAL A 150 -5.92 11.27 3.89
N GLY A 151 -4.88 10.60 4.38
CA GLY A 151 -4.78 10.13 5.77
C GLY A 151 -4.23 11.17 6.74
N LEU A 152 -4.37 10.89 8.04
CA LEU A 152 -4.07 11.82 9.14
C LEU A 152 -2.65 12.42 9.09
N PHE A 153 -1.62 11.59 8.89
CA PHE A 153 -0.19 11.98 8.82
C PHE A 153 0.40 11.77 7.44
N GLU A 154 -0.43 11.67 6.42
CA GLU A 154 0.04 11.42 5.05
C GLU A 154 1.09 12.44 4.61
N ASN A 155 2.21 11.95 4.05
CA ASN A 155 3.34 12.78 3.58
C ASN A 155 4.03 13.63 4.68
N CYS A 156 3.95 13.23 5.96
CA CYS A 156 4.82 13.75 7.01
C CYS A 156 6.20 13.08 6.89
N THR A 157 6.95 13.45 5.84
CA THR A 157 8.14 12.71 5.40
C THR A 157 9.32 12.77 6.36
N SER A 158 9.37 13.75 7.26
CA SER A 158 10.38 13.90 8.31
C SER A 158 9.94 13.37 9.68
N LEU A 159 8.71 12.86 9.79
CA LEU A 159 8.17 12.38 11.07
C LEU A 159 8.92 11.14 11.53
N GLU A 160 9.68 11.26 12.63
CA GLU A 160 10.48 10.18 13.23
C GLU A 160 9.72 9.46 14.35
N GLN A 161 8.94 10.24 15.12
CA GLN A 161 8.18 9.73 16.25
C GLN A 161 6.81 10.41 16.36
N VAL A 162 5.81 9.64 16.73
CA VAL A 162 4.46 10.11 17.02
C VAL A 162 3.93 9.36 18.25
N ASN A 163 3.40 10.10 19.22
CA ASN A 163 2.74 9.52 20.38
C ASN A 163 1.23 9.73 20.26
N ILE A 164 0.52 8.64 20.02
CA ILE A 164 -0.95 8.58 19.87
C ILE A 164 -1.57 7.54 20.81
N SER A 165 -0.91 7.31 21.96
CA SER A 165 -1.22 6.23 22.89
C SER A 165 -2.63 6.30 23.52
N ASN A 166 -3.29 7.47 23.49
CA ASN A 166 -4.63 7.66 24.04
C ASN A 166 -5.72 7.85 22.96
N PHE A 167 -5.38 7.62 21.69
CA PHE A 167 -6.41 7.60 20.64
C PHE A 167 -7.32 6.38 20.79
N ASP A 168 -8.62 6.63 20.72
CA ASP A 168 -9.66 5.60 20.64
C ASP A 168 -10.22 5.57 19.22
N PHE A 169 -9.96 4.47 18.50
CA PHE A 169 -10.45 4.24 17.14
C PHE A 169 -11.68 3.34 17.08
N SER A 170 -12.33 3.04 18.22
CA SER A 170 -13.47 2.13 18.29
C SER A 170 -14.65 2.53 17.40
N LYS A 171 -14.80 3.82 17.09
CA LYS A 171 -15.82 4.35 16.18
C LYS A 171 -15.26 4.70 14.79
N THR A 172 -13.95 4.59 14.59
CA THR A 172 -13.30 4.96 13.33
C THR A 172 -13.50 3.86 12.29
N ILE A 173 -13.93 4.24 11.09
CA ILE A 173 -14.27 3.30 10.01
C ILE A 173 -13.06 3.01 9.11
N SER A 174 -12.17 3.99 8.93
CA SER A 174 -11.03 3.86 8.02
C SER A 174 -9.76 4.43 8.63
N LEU A 175 -8.67 3.65 8.57
CA LEU A 175 -7.29 4.06 8.85
C LEU A 175 -6.47 4.15 7.56
N GLU A 176 -7.15 4.22 6.40
CA GLU A 176 -6.52 4.31 5.09
C GLU A 176 -5.49 5.45 5.06
N ARG A 177 -4.28 5.14 4.58
CA ARG A 177 -3.19 6.10 4.39
C ARG A 177 -2.77 6.89 5.65
N MET A 178 -3.10 6.40 6.86
CA MET A 178 -2.84 7.13 8.11
C MET A 178 -1.39 7.59 8.24
N PHE A 179 -0.41 6.77 7.85
CA PHE A 179 1.03 7.06 7.85
C PHE A 179 1.66 6.97 6.46
N TYR A 180 0.88 7.18 5.42
CA TYR A 180 1.36 7.11 4.03
C TYR A 180 2.56 8.04 3.81
N ASN A 181 3.70 7.49 3.34
CA ASN A 181 4.96 8.22 3.12
C ASN A 181 5.57 8.89 4.37
N CYS A 182 5.31 8.39 5.57
CA CYS A 182 6.07 8.76 6.76
C CYS A 182 7.44 8.06 6.73
N LYS A 183 8.32 8.55 5.85
CA LYS A 183 9.57 7.86 5.45
C LYS A 183 10.55 7.64 6.60
N LEU A 184 10.61 8.56 7.55
CA LEU A 184 11.55 8.52 8.68
C LEU A 184 10.92 7.91 9.95
N LEU A 185 9.63 7.56 9.95
CA LEU A 185 8.97 6.90 11.08
C LEU A 185 9.67 5.56 11.34
N SER A 186 10.35 5.48 12.48
CA SER A 186 11.19 4.32 12.83
C SER A 186 10.48 3.30 13.73
N SER A 187 9.52 3.75 14.52
CA SER A 187 8.68 2.93 15.38
C SER A 187 7.34 3.60 15.63
N ILE A 188 6.34 2.80 15.99
CA ILE A 188 5.03 3.27 16.40
C ILE A 188 4.45 2.30 17.42
N ASP A 189 3.86 2.83 18.50
CA ASP A 189 3.10 2.06 19.48
C ASP A 189 1.63 2.00 19.07
N LEU A 190 1.18 0.80 18.73
CA LEU A 190 -0.20 0.48 18.35
C LEU A 190 -0.91 -0.36 19.42
N SER A 191 -0.30 -0.53 20.59
CA SER A 191 -0.78 -1.44 21.64
C SER A 191 -2.14 -1.05 22.24
N THR A 192 -2.54 0.22 22.06
CA THR A 192 -3.82 0.76 22.56
C THR A 192 -4.90 0.86 21.48
N PHE A 193 -4.59 0.51 20.22
CA PHE A 193 -5.53 0.67 19.13
C PHE A 193 -6.71 -0.30 19.24
N ASN A 194 -7.91 0.25 19.46
CA ASN A 194 -9.16 -0.49 19.30
C ASN A 194 -9.69 -0.25 17.86
N THR A 195 -9.57 -1.25 17.01
CA THR A 195 -9.94 -1.16 15.58
C THR A 195 -11.20 -1.96 15.24
N GLU A 196 -12.08 -2.21 16.21
CA GLU A 196 -13.25 -3.09 16.04
C GLU A 196 -14.27 -2.62 14.99
N SER A 197 -14.28 -1.33 14.63
CA SER A 197 -15.15 -0.76 13.61
C SER A 197 -14.46 -0.53 12.26
N VAL A 198 -13.15 -0.76 12.19
CA VAL A 198 -12.35 -0.44 10.99
C VAL A 198 -12.63 -1.45 9.87
N THR A 199 -12.95 -0.93 8.70
CA THR A 199 -13.22 -1.71 7.48
C THR A 199 -12.17 -1.52 6.39
N ASN A 200 -11.33 -0.47 6.48
CA ASN A 200 -10.30 -0.15 5.48
C ASN A 200 -8.99 0.27 6.17
N ILE A 201 -7.91 -0.46 5.88
CA ILE A 201 -6.53 -0.17 6.32
C ILE A 201 -5.57 -0.08 5.13
N ALA A 202 -6.11 0.12 3.92
CA ALA A 202 -5.31 0.22 2.70
C ALA A 202 -4.24 1.29 2.81
N SER A 203 -3.02 0.97 2.37
CA SER A 203 -1.88 1.90 2.35
C SER A 203 -1.51 2.53 3.71
N MET A 204 -1.95 1.96 4.85
CA MET A 204 -1.76 2.57 6.17
C MET A 204 -0.30 2.93 6.45
N PHE A 205 0.65 2.06 6.08
CA PHE A 205 2.10 2.25 6.25
C PHE A 205 2.85 2.34 4.92
N TYR A 206 2.15 2.64 3.82
CA TYR A 206 2.78 2.78 2.50
C TYR A 206 3.97 3.74 2.56
N GLY A 207 5.16 3.27 2.15
CA GLY A 207 6.36 4.10 2.09
C GLY A 207 6.99 4.47 3.44
N CYS A 208 6.61 3.81 4.54
CA CYS A 208 7.28 3.92 5.84
C CYS A 208 8.64 3.19 5.80
N SER A 209 9.58 3.72 5.02
CA SER A 209 10.80 3.01 4.63
C SER A 209 11.79 2.77 5.77
N LYS A 210 11.69 3.50 6.89
CA LYS A 210 12.52 3.31 8.09
C LYS A 210 11.87 2.40 9.15
N LEU A 211 10.58 2.07 9.00
CA LEU A 211 9.84 1.26 9.97
C LEU A 211 10.35 -0.18 9.93
N ALA A 212 11.09 -0.58 10.96
CA ALA A 212 11.79 -1.87 11.01
C ALA A 212 10.94 -3.00 11.61
N THR A 213 10.13 -2.67 12.61
CA THR A 213 9.21 -3.59 13.29
C THR A 213 7.85 -2.96 13.42
N ILE A 214 6.80 -3.76 13.26
CA ILE A 214 5.41 -3.32 13.35
C ILE A 214 4.67 -4.33 14.22
N ASP A 215 4.28 -3.91 15.43
CA ASP A 215 3.48 -4.75 16.34
C ASP A 215 1.99 -4.50 16.11
N LEU A 216 1.31 -5.50 15.56
CA LEU A 216 -0.11 -5.44 15.20
C LEU A 216 -0.98 -6.35 16.07
N LYS A 217 -0.47 -6.85 17.21
CA LYS A 217 -1.16 -7.81 18.07
C LYS A 217 -2.50 -7.32 18.63
N LYS A 218 -2.74 -6.01 18.63
CA LYS A 218 -4.00 -5.41 19.11
C LYS A 218 -4.94 -5.02 17.97
N PHE A 219 -4.52 -5.18 16.72
CA PHE A 219 -5.38 -4.87 15.56
C PHE A 219 -6.48 -5.90 15.42
N ASN A 220 -7.72 -5.49 15.62
CA ASN A 220 -8.88 -6.28 15.21
C ASN A 220 -9.17 -6.02 13.73
N THR A 221 -8.93 -7.03 12.88
CA THR A 221 -9.12 -6.94 11.44
C THR A 221 -10.38 -7.65 10.94
N SER A 222 -11.24 -8.13 11.85
CA SER A 222 -12.41 -8.96 11.52
C SER A 222 -13.44 -8.30 10.59
N LYS A 223 -13.47 -6.96 10.53
CA LYS A 223 -14.34 -6.22 9.61
C LYS A 223 -13.62 -5.63 8.41
N VAL A 224 -12.30 -5.83 8.31
CA VAL A 224 -11.50 -5.23 7.24
C VAL A 224 -11.79 -5.92 5.91
N THR A 225 -12.06 -5.11 4.88
CA THR A 225 -12.33 -5.58 3.52
C THR A 225 -11.23 -5.22 2.54
N ASP A 226 -10.40 -4.21 2.85
CA ASP A 226 -9.29 -3.76 2.00
C ASP A 226 -7.99 -3.64 2.81
N MET A 227 -6.99 -4.46 2.44
CA MET A 227 -5.61 -4.46 2.97
C MET A 227 -4.59 -4.12 1.89
N SER A 228 -5.04 -3.59 0.73
CA SER A 228 -4.14 -3.31 -0.38
C SER A 228 -3.05 -2.31 0.03
N PHE A 229 -1.80 -2.59 -0.39
CA PHE A 229 -0.62 -1.73 -0.18
C PHE A 229 -0.30 -1.39 1.28
N MET A 230 -0.86 -2.11 2.27
CA MET A 230 -0.73 -1.75 3.69
C MET A 230 0.74 -1.52 4.10
N PHE A 231 1.66 -2.38 3.64
CA PHE A 231 3.10 -2.30 3.94
C PHE A 231 3.95 -2.05 2.69
N TYR A 232 3.34 -1.57 1.61
CA TYR A 232 4.07 -1.30 0.37
C TYR A 232 5.26 -0.39 0.63
N ASN A 233 6.46 -0.80 0.15
CA ASN A 233 7.71 -0.03 0.28
C ASN A 233 8.17 0.22 1.75
N CYS A 234 7.81 -0.68 2.68
CA CYS A 234 8.40 -0.74 4.02
C CYS A 234 9.78 -1.44 3.93
N THR A 235 10.74 -0.76 3.32
CA THR A 235 12.02 -1.38 2.91
C THR A 235 12.92 -1.79 4.07
N SER A 236 12.74 -1.26 5.27
CA SER A 236 13.48 -1.65 6.47
C SER A 236 12.80 -2.76 7.28
N ALA A 237 11.53 -3.08 6.98
CA ALA A 237 10.78 -4.09 7.71
C ALA A 237 11.45 -5.47 7.56
N SER A 238 11.94 -6.01 8.67
CA SER A 238 12.56 -7.34 8.74
C SER A 238 11.63 -8.41 9.29
N ASN A 239 10.60 -7.99 10.02
CA ASN A 239 9.53 -8.84 10.54
C ASN A 239 8.22 -8.05 10.56
N ILE A 240 7.13 -8.67 10.07
CA ILE A 240 5.76 -8.16 10.13
C ILE A 240 4.91 -9.28 10.71
N ASP A 241 4.51 -9.15 11.97
CA ASP A 241 3.70 -10.16 12.66
C ASP A 241 2.21 -9.94 12.32
N THR A 242 1.68 -10.80 11.47
CA THR A 242 0.25 -10.82 11.08
C THR A 242 -0.51 -12.01 11.66
N SER A 243 0.06 -12.70 12.66
CA SER A 243 -0.46 -13.96 13.20
C SER A 243 -1.88 -13.85 13.79
N LEU A 244 -2.30 -12.65 14.19
CA LEU A 244 -3.64 -12.38 14.74
C LEU A 244 -4.60 -11.73 13.73
N PHE A 245 -4.22 -11.59 12.46
CA PHE A 245 -5.11 -11.02 11.46
C PHE A 245 -6.24 -12.00 11.13
N ASP A 246 -7.47 -11.54 11.27
CA ASP A 246 -8.64 -12.16 10.65
C ASP A 246 -8.83 -11.53 9.26
N THR A 247 -8.65 -12.33 8.21
CA THR A 247 -8.77 -11.88 6.82
C THR A 247 -10.03 -12.40 6.12
N SER A 248 -10.97 -12.97 6.88
CA SER A 248 -12.16 -13.64 6.34
C SER A 248 -13.08 -12.74 5.50
N ASN A 249 -13.04 -11.42 5.76
CA ASN A 249 -13.82 -10.43 5.01
C ASN A 249 -13.00 -9.67 3.95
N VAL A 250 -11.71 -9.95 3.82
CA VAL A 250 -10.83 -9.21 2.91
C VAL A 250 -11.08 -9.61 1.45
N THR A 251 -11.26 -8.61 0.59
CA THR A 251 -11.54 -8.79 -0.84
C THR A 251 -10.36 -8.42 -1.74
N THR A 252 -9.39 -7.64 -1.23
CA THR A 252 -8.15 -7.29 -1.95
C THR A 252 -6.95 -7.21 -1.02
N MET A 253 -5.82 -7.80 -1.47
CA MET A 253 -4.51 -7.76 -0.83
C MET A 253 -3.42 -7.32 -1.82
N ALA A 254 -3.82 -6.64 -2.92
CA ALA A 254 -2.89 -6.23 -3.96
C ALA A 254 -1.73 -5.40 -3.38
N GLY A 255 -0.49 -5.79 -3.69
CA GLY A 255 0.70 -5.08 -3.27
C GLY A 255 0.93 -4.99 -1.75
N MET A 256 0.24 -5.79 -0.91
CA MET A 256 0.26 -5.63 0.55
C MET A 256 1.67 -5.60 1.14
N PHE A 257 2.57 -6.45 0.67
CA PHE A 257 3.97 -6.53 1.12
C PHE A 257 4.97 -6.11 0.03
N ALA A 258 4.49 -5.57 -1.09
CA ALA A 258 5.38 -5.24 -2.21
C ALA A 258 6.50 -4.27 -1.79
N ASN A 259 7.72 -4.52 -2.28
CA ASN A 259 8.93 -3.78 -1.93
C ASN A 259 9.36 -3.86 -0.44
N CYS A 260 8.87 -4.82 0.35
CA CYS A 260 9.43 -5.13 1.66
C CYS A 260 10.77 -5.86 1.48
N SER A 261 11.78 -5.16 0.97
CA SER A 261 13.02 -5.76 0.47
C SER A 261 13.96 -6.33 1.54
N ASN A 262 13.73 -6.03 2.82
CA ASN A 262 14.47 -6.62 3.95
C ASN A 262 13.72 -7.78 4.64
N LEU A 263 12.47 -8.05 4.27
CA LEU A 263 11.69 -9.14 4.84
C LEU A 263 12.31 -10.48 4.45
N LYS A 264 12.65 -11.33 5.45
CA LYS A 264 13.31 -12.62 5.23
C LYS A 264 12.37 -13.81 5.28
N SER A 265 11.38 -13.73 6.15
CA SER A 265 10.37 -14.77 6.29
C SER A 265 9.00 -14.16 6.50
N LEU A 266 7.96 -14.85 6.05
CA LEU A 266 6.58 -14.44 6.25
C LEU A 266 5.69 -15.68 6.36
N ASP A 267 5.02 -15.83 7.49
CA ASP A 267 4.03 -16.88 7.71
C ASP A 267 2.62 -16.30 7.63
N LEU A 268 1.86 -16.74 6.62
CA LEU A 268 0.47 -16.35 6.37
C LEU A 268 -0.48 -17.54 6.48
N SER A 269 -0.09 -18.59 7.23
CA SER A 269 -0.89 -19.81 7.40
C SER A 269 -2.24 -19.59 8.11
N ASN A 270 -2.42 -18.41 8.75
CA ASN A 270 -3.69 -18.00 9.33
C ASN A 270 -4.60 -17.23 8.37
N PHE A 271 -4.13 -16.85 7.16
CA PHE A 271 -4.92 -16.03 6.24
C PHE A 271 -6.04 -16.84 5.57
N ASN A 272 -7.26 -16.35 5.70
CA ASN A 272 -8.41 -16.80 4.91
C ASN A 272 -8.53 -15.90 3.66
N THR A 273 -8.18 -16.42 2.50
CA THR A 273 -8.20 -15.66 1.24
C THR A 273 -9.37 -15.99 0.32
N LYS A 274 -10.36 -16.75 0.82
CA LYS A 274 -11.52 -17.19 0.03
C LYS A 274 -12.23 -16.05 -0.71
N ASN A 275 -12.31 -14.85 -0.10
CA ASN A 275 -12.99 -13.70 -0.69
C ASN A 275 -12.06 -12.80 -1.51
N VAL A 276 -10.75 -13.09 -1.54
CA VAL A 276 -9.77 -12.25 -2.24
C VAL A 276 -9.86 -12.46 -3.74
N LYS A 277 -10.09 -11.36 -4.47
CA LYS A 277 -10.17 -11.34 -5.94
C LYS A 277 -8.85 -10.94 -6.59
N ALA A 278 -8.04 -10.10 -5.93
CA ALA A 278 -6.82 -9.57 -6.48
C ALA A 278 -5.65 -9.63 -5.49
N PHE A 279 -4.57 -10.32 -5.90
CA PHE A 279 -3.26 -10.31 -5.24
C PHE A 279 -2.27 -9.38 -5.94
N GLY A 280 -2.63 -8.85 -7.11
CA GLY A 280 -1.90 -7.86 -7.88
C GLY A 280 -2.84 -7.09 -8.81
N THR A 281 -2.36 -6.02 -9.43
CA THR A 281 -3.07 -5.24 -10.45
C THR A 281 -2.09 -4.68 -11.47
N ILE A 282 -2.55 -4.38 -12.69
CA ILE A 282 -1.70 -3.84 -13.78
C ILE A 282 -1.07 -2.48 -13.38
N THR A 283 -1.79 -1.65 -12.66
CA THR A 283 -1.30 -0.34 -12.19
C THR A 283 -0.44 -0.44 -10.94
N TRP A 284 -0.60 -1.54 -10.18
CA TRP A 284 0.04 -1.75 -8.89
C TRP A 284 0.59 -3.17 -8.84
N ARG A 285 1.77 -3.36 -8.33
CA ARG A 285 2.49 -4.62 -8.31
C ARG A 285 1.78 -5.71 -7.49
N GLY A 286 2.24 -6.95 -7.63
CA GLY A 286 1.72 -8.10 -6.90
C GLY A 286 2.03 -8.08 -5.40
N MET A 287 1.33 -8.93 -4.63
CA MET A 287 1.36 -8.94 -3.15
C MET A 287 2.76 -9.00 -2.56
N PHE A 288 3.67 -9.79 -3.16
CA PHE A 288 5.05 -9.99 -2.71
C PHE A 288 6.08 -9.42 -3.69
N TYR A 289 5.65 -8.56 -4.62
CA TYR A 289 6.54 -7.97 -5.62
C TYR A 289 7.79 -7.37 -4.97
N ASN A 290 8.99 -7.78 -5.45
CA ASN A 290 10.28 -7.26 -5.00
C ASN A 290 10.56 -7.41 -3.49
N CYS A 291 10.01 -8.46 -2.85
CA CYS A 291 10.48 -8.95 -1.55
C CYS A 291 11.81 -9.69 -1.75
N SER A 292 12.86 -8.93 -2.12
CA SER A 292 14.08 -9.50 -2.70
C SER A 292 14.92 -10.36 -1.75
N LYS A 293 14.77 -10.19 -0.43
CA LYS A 293 15.43 -11.00 0.61
C LYS A 293 14.52 -12.07 1.22
N LEU A 294 13.30 -12.25 0.70
CA LEU A 294 12.37 -13.26 1.23
C LEU A 294 12.89 -14.65 0.88
N GLU A 295 13.24 -15.42 1.91
CA GLU A 295 13.78 -16.78 1.82
C GLU A 295 12.69 -17.82 2.10
N GLU A 296 11.76 -17.53 3.01
CA GLU A 296 10.69 -18.40 3.46
C GLU A 296 9.34 -17.71 3.37
N LEU A 297 8.38 -18.34 2.70
CA LEU A 297 7.01 -17.86 2.57
C LEU A 297 6.03 -19.02 2.75
N ASN A 298 5.16 -18.90 3.75
CA ASN A 298 4.10 -19.87 4.00
C ASN A 298 2.75 -19.28 3.56
N VAL A 299 2.17 -19.84 2.50
CA VAL A 299 0.86 -19.52 1.92
C VAL A 299 -0.06 -20.74 1.89
N SER A 300 0.18 -21.71 2.76
CA SER A 300 -0.52 -23.01 2.76
C SER A 300 -2.03 -22.92 3.01
N SER A 301 -2.51 -21.82 3.60
CA SER A 301 -3.94 -21.57 3.84
C SER A 301 -4.65 -20.83 2.68
N PHE A 302 -3.91 -20.40 1.66
CA PHE A 302 -4.52 -19.57 0.60
C PHE A 302 -5.54 -20.36 -0.21
N ASP A 303 -6.80 -19.92 -0.20
CA ASP A 303 -7.82 -20.31 -1.15
C ASP A 303 -7.87 -19.26 -2.28
N THR A 304 -7.45 -19.66 -3.47
CA THR A 304 -7.36 -18.78 -4.64
C THR A 304 -8.50 -18.98 -5.64
N SER A 305 -9.54 -19.75 -5.26
CA SER A 305 -10.64 -20.12 -6.14
C SER A 305 -11.43 -18.93 -6.69
N ASN A 306 -11.47 -17.81 -5.96
CA ASN A 306 -12.11 -16.56 -6.39
C ASN A 306 -11.15 -15.53 -6.99
N ALA A 307 -9.84 -15.83 -6.99
CA ALA A 307 -8.86 -14.91 -7.53
C ALA A 307 -8.92 -14.82 -9.06
N ASN A 308 -8.95 -13.59 -9.57
CA ASN A 308 -8.90 -13.31 -11.00
C ASN A 308 -7.61 -12.60 -11.43
N ASN A 309 -6.82 -12.07 -10.49
CA ASN A 309 -5.59 -11.33 -10.79
C ASN A 309 -4.47 -11.67 -9.82
N MET A 310 -3.37 -12.20 -10.36
CA MET A 310 -2.10 -12.51 -9.68
C MET A 310 -0.91 -11.83 -10.36
N TYR A 311 -1.15 -10.69 -11.04
CA TYR A 311 -0.14 -9.92 -11.74
C TYR A 311 1.10 -9.68 -10.87
N MET A 312 2.28 -10.13 -11.34
CA MET A 312 3.58 -9.99 -10.68
C MET A 312 3.61 -10.44 -9.20
N MET A 313 2.76 -11.41 -8.78
CA MET A 313 2.56 -11.72 -7.35
C MET A 313 3.86 -12.04 -6.62
N PHE A 314 4.78 -12.78 -7.24
CA PHE A 314 6.08 -13.15 -6.66
C PHE A 314 7.27 -12.55 -7.43
N ALA A 315 7.04 -11.67 -8.39
CA ALA A 315 8.12 -11.15 -9.24
C ALA A 315 9.20 -10.46 -8.38
N ASN A 316 10.47 -10.70 -8.72
CA ASN A 316 11.66 -10.21 -7.99
C ASN A 316 11.83 -10.74 -6.55
N CYS A 317 11.20 -11.85 -6.18
CA CYS A 317 11.51 -12.58 -4.93
C CYS A 317 12.80 -13.37 -5.11
N ARG A 318 13.93 -12.68 -5.21
CA ARG A 318 15.21 -13.22 -5.68
C ARG A 318 15.86 -14.23 -4.75
N SER A 319 15.54 -14.22 -3.45
CA SER A 319 16.10 -15.13 -2.44
C SER A 319 15.22 -16.34 -2.15
N LEU A 320 13.99 -16.38 -2.71
CA LEU A 320 13.03 -17.44 -2.46
C LEU A 320 13.48 -18.73 -3.17
N LYS A 321 13.82 -19.77 -2.38
CA LYS A 321 14.32 -21.04 -2.91
C LYS A 321 13.22 -22.06 -3.18
N LYS A 322 12.19 -22.04 -2.35
CA LYS A 322 11.06 -22.96 -2.42
C LYS A 322 9.76 -22.20 -2.27
N LEU A 323 8.75 -22.63 -3.02
CA LEU A 323 7.41 -22.05 -2.97
C LEU A 323 6.40 -23.17 -3.22
N ASP A 324 5.62 -23.50 -2.20
CA ASP A 324 4.55 -24.49 -2.30
C ASP A 324 3.23 -23.78 -2.65
N LEU A 325 2.71 -24.09 -3.86
CA LEU A 325 1.45 -23.60 -4.39
C LEU A 325 0.45 -24.73 -4.66
N SER A 326 0.63 -25.89 -4.05
CA SER A 326 -0.20 -27.08 -4.29
C SER A 326 -1.69 -26.87 -3.94
N ASN A 327 -1.96 -25.91 -3.04
CA ASN A 327 -3.31 -25.52 -2.66
C ASN A 327 -3.93 -24.44 -3.59
N PHE A 328 -3.16 -23.86 -4.51
CA PHE A 328 -3.68 -22.84 -5.45
C PHE A 328 -4.58 -23.48 -6.49
N LYS A 329 -5.84 -23.03 -6.55
CA LYS A 329 -6.81 -23.39 -7.59
C LYS A 329 -7.25 -22.11 -8.28
N THR A 330 -7.13 -22.05 -9.61
CA THR A 330 -7.24 -20.79 -10.35
C THR A 330 -8.35 -20.77 -11.41
N PRO A 331 -9.56 -21.29 -11.16
CA PRO A 331 -10.61 -21.42 -12.19
C PRO A 331 -11.10 -20.07 -12.72
N ASN A 332 -10.81 -18.98 -12.01
CA ASN A 332 -11.23 -17.64 -12.37
C ASN A 332 -10.09 -16.71 -12.79
N LEU A 333 -8.84 -17.22 -12.85
CA LEU A 333 -7.67 -16.42 -13.12
C LEU A 333 -7.65 -15.94 -14.58
N THR A 334 -7.52 -14.62 -14.74
CA THR A 334 -7.43 -13.94 -16.06
C THR A 334 -6.12 -13.17 -16.23
N SER A 335 -5.36 -12.95 -15.15
CA SER A 335 -4.09 -12.23 -15.20
C SER A 335 -3.07 -12.89 -14.27
N MET A 336 -1.92 -13.30 -14.84
CA MET A 336 -0.74 -13.82 -14.14
C MET A 336 0.57 -13.35 -14.79
N GLU A 337 0.53 -12.23 -15.48
CA GLU A 337 1.68 -11.69 -16.22
C GLU A 337 2.87 -11.51 -15.28
N SER A 338 4.03 -12.00 -15.73
CA SER A 338 5.32 -11.93 -15.03
C SER A 338 5.27 -12.41 -13.56
N MET A 339 4.35 -13.33 -13.21
CA MET A 339 4.07 -13.73 -11.81
C MET A 339 5.32 -14.21 -11.06
N PHE A 340 6.25 -14.89 -11.73
CA PHE A 340 7.47 -15.44 -11.15
C PHE A 340 8.75 -14.82 -11.71
N ALA A 341 8.63 -13.73 -12.48
CA ALA A 341 9.80 -13.09 -13.11
C ALA A 341 10.88 -12.73 -12.07
N ASN A 342 12.16 -13.03 -12.39
CA ASN A 342 13.31 -12.77 -11.52
C ASN A 342 13.28 -13.49 -10.14
N CYS A 343 12.59 -14.62 -10.02
CA CYS A 343 12.73 -15.52 -8.88
C CYS A 343 14.03 -16.35 -9.03
N SER A 344 15.19 -15.66 -9.02
CA SER A 344 16.47 -16.21 -9.47
C SER A 344 17.03 -17.35 -8.60
N SER A 345 16.59 -17.49 -7.35
CA SER A 345 16.99 -18.58 -6.45
C SER A 345 16.00 -19.74 -6.40
N LEU A 346 14.83 -19.63 -7.07
CA LEU A 346 13.79 -20.66 -7.03
C LEU A 346 14.30 -21.94 -7.72
N GLU A 347 14.35 -23.06 -6.99
CA GLU A 347 14.96 -24.31 -7.46
C GLU A 347 13.96 -25.21 -8.18
N SER A 348 12.71 -25.21 -7.73
CA SER A 348 11.62 -26.00 -8.34
C SER A 348 10.27 -25.31 -8.19
N LEU A 349 9.36 -25.55 -9.13
CA LEU A 349 8.01 -25.02 -9.08
C LEU A 349 7.01 -26.02 -9.69
N ASP A 350 5.97 -26.36 -8.94
CA ASP A 350 4.86 -27.18 -9.41
C ASP A 350 3.60 -26.32 -9.53
N LEU A 351 3.09 -26.20 -10.76
CA LEU A 351 1.86 -25.46 -11.09
C LEU A 351 0.77 -26.39 -11.64
N SER A 352 0.85 -27.71 -11.37
CA SER A 352 -0.13 -28.68 -11.83
C SER A 352 -1.56 -28.46 -11.30
N SER A 353 -1.71 -27.62 -10.28
CA SER A 353 -3.01 -27.21 -9.72
C SER A 353 -3.64 -25.98 -10.44
N PHE A 354 -2.88 -25.31 -11.33
CA PHE A 354 -3.33 -24.08 -11.99
C PHE A 354 -4.22 -24.36 -13.20
N ASP A 355 -5.35 -23.70 -13.26
CA ASP A 355 -6.18 -23.58 -14.46
C ASP A 355 -5.83 -22.26 -15.19
N THR A 356 -5.28 -22.38 -16.39
CA THR A 356 -4.87 -21.23 -17.22
C THR A 356 -5.79 -21.00 -18.44
N SER A 357 -6.94 -21.68 -18.49
CA SER A 357 -7.87 -21.66 -19.64
C SER A 357 -8.45 -20.28 -20.00
N LYS A 358 -8.32 -19.30 -19.08
CA LYS A 358 -8.77 -17.92 -19.27
C LYS A 358 -7.61 -16.94 -19.52
N ILE A 359 -6.36 -17.40 -19.45
CA ILE A 359 -5.18 -16.56 -19.64
C ILE A 359 -4.94 -16.33 -21.13
N THR A 360 -4.69 -15.08 -21.51
CA THR A 360 -4.40 -14.68 -22.88
C THR A 360 -2.97 -14.18 -23.09
N ILE A 361 -2.35 -13.66 -22.04
CA ILE A 361 -0.97 -13.13 -22.05
C ILE A 361 -0.21 -13.55 -20.78
N THR A 362 1.10 -13.70 -20.89
CA THR A 362 1.98 -14.09 -19.76
C THR A 362 3.12 -13.09 -19.53
N SER A 363 3.21 -12.07 -20.37
CA SER A 363 4.21 -11.00 -20.25
C SER A 363 3.54 -9.65 -19.96
N ASP A 364 4.24 -8.77 -19.26
CA ASP A 364 3.83 -7.38 -19.11
C ASP A 364 4.30 -6.58 -20.33
N ASP A 365 3.39 -5.86 -20.98
CA ASP A 365 3.70 -5.01 -22.14
C ASP A 365 4.67 -3.87 -21.82
N SER A 366 4.62 -3.36 -20.58
CA SER A 366 5.49 -2.27 -20.10
C SER A 366 6.85 -2.77 -19.65
N SER A 367 7.05 -4.08 -19.46
CA SER A 367 8.27 -4.70 -18.97
C SER A 367 8.92 -5.59 -20.03
N THR A 368 10.18 -5.90 -19.80
CA THR A 368 10.92 -6.88 -20.60
C THR A 368 10.84 -8.30 -20.03
N THR A 369 9.88 -8.59 -19.14
CA THR A 369 9.78 -9.85 -18.40
C THR A 369 8.61 -10.70 -18.84
N GLY A 370 8.83 -12.03 -18.92
CA GLY A 370 7.79 -13.03 -19.10
C GLY A 370 7.52 -13.78 -17.81
N LEU A 371 6.59 -14.75 -17.85
CA LEU A 371 6.07 -15.46 -16.67
C LEU A 371 7.15 -16.03 -15.76
N PHE A 372 8.17 -16.70 -16.31
CA PHE A 372 9.29 -17.32 -15.59
C PHE A 372 10.64 -16.71 -15.96
N SER A 373 10.66 -15.53 -16.62
CA SER A 373 11.92 -14.94 -17.03
C SER A 373 12.87 -14.75 -15.85
N ASP A 374 14.16 -15.05 -16.08
CA ASP A 374 15.23 -14.88 -15.12
C ASP A 374 15.11 -15.75 -13.84
N CYS A 375 14.38 -16.89 -13.92
CA CYS A 375 14.37 -17.94 -12.91
C CYS A 375 15.62 -18.83 -13.09
N SER A 376 16.82 -18.27 -12.91
CA SER A 376 18.10 -18.87 -13.32
C SER A 376 18.48 -20.15 -12.55
N SER A 377 18.00 -20.35 -11.33
CA SER A 377 18.25 -21.56 -10.52
C SER A 377 17.21 -22.66 -10.72
N LEU A 378 16.15 -22.40 -11.52
CA LEU A 378 15.05 -23.35 -11.69
C LEU A 378 15.52 -24.61 -12.45
N THR A 379 15.51 -25.74 -11.75
CA THR A 379 15.92 -27.06 -12.31
C THR A 379 14.75 -27.93 -12.71
N SER A 380 13.56 -27.68 -12.12
CA SER A 380 12.32 -28.41 -12.40
C SER A 380 11.12 -27.46 -12.41
N LEU A 381 10.31 -27.58 -13.46
CA LEU A 381 9.07 -26.82 -13.62
C LEU A 381 7.97 -27.75 -14.15
N ASN A 382 6.88 -27.84 -13.38
CA ASN A 382 5.70 -28.62 -13.79
C ASN A 382 4.58 -27.63 -14.23
N VAL A 383 4.28 -27.64 -15.54
CA VAL A 383 3.22 -26.87 -16.19
C VAL A 383 2.24 -27.78 -16.94
N SER A 384 2.13 -29.04 -16.50
CA SER A 384 1.33 -30.07 -17.20
C SER A 384 -0.17 -29.78 -17.26
N SER A 385 -0.68 -28.92 -16.39
CA SER A 385 -2.09 -28.48 -16.38
C SER A 385 -2.36 -27.26 -17.26
N PHE A 386 -1.31 -26.62 -17.84
CA PHE A 386 -1.50 -25.39 -18.58
C PHE A 386 -2.32 -25.63 -19.85
N ASN A 387 -3.46 -24.95 -19.92
CA ASN A 387 -4.21 -24.76 -21.16
C ASN A 387 -3.80 -23.43 -21.79
N THR A 388 -3.13 -23.50 -22.92
CA THR A 388 -2.60 -22.31 -23.60
C THR A 388 -3.35 -21.94 -24.87
N GLU A 389 -4.49 -22.59 -25.16
CA GLU A 389 -5.30 -22.38 -26.36
C GLU A 389 -5.63 -20.90 -26.61
N LYS A 390 -5.87 -20.13 -25.56
CA LYS A 390 -6.19 -18.70 -25.68
C LYS A 390 -4.99 -17.77 -25.58
N MET A 391 -3.80 -18.29 -25.32
CA MET A 391 -2.62 -17.46 -25.14
C MET A 391 -2.13 -16.94 -26.50
N THR A 392 -2.00 -15.62 -26.60
CA THR A 392 -1.51 -14.92 -27.79
C THR A 392 -0.12 -14.33 -27.59
N ASP A 393 0.29 -14.12 -26.33
CA ASP A 393 1.59 -13.55 -25.98
C ASP A 393 2.30 -14.44 -24.94
N MET A 394 3.43 -14.99 -25.37
CA MET A 394 4.35 -15.80 -24.54
C MET A 394 5.77 -15.22 -24.56
N LYS A 395 5.91 -13.90 -24.81
CA LYS A 395 7.20 -13.21 -24.87
C LYS A 395 8.01 -13.51 -23.62
N ARG A 396 9.29 -13.94 -23.81
CA ARG A 396 10.26 -14.21 -22.75
C ARG A 396 9.80 -15.21 -21.66
N MET A 397 8.80 -16.05 -21.96
CA MET A 397 8.14 -16.89 -20.95
C MET A 397 9.14 -17.71 -20.14
N PHE A 398 10.18 -18.25 -20.78
CA PHE A 398 11.25 -19.05 -20.15
C PHE A 398 12.64 -18.44 -20.37
N ALA A 399 12.73 -17.13 -20.65
CA ALA A 399 14.03 -16.50 -20.86
C ALA A 399 14.92 -16.59 -19.61
N ASN A 400 16.22 -16.92 -19.81
CA ASN A 400 17.23 -17.02 -18.76
C ASN A 400 16.90 -18.04 -17.63
N CYS A 401 16.10 -19.09 -17.92
CA CYS A 401 15.93 -20.23 -17.03
C CYS A 401 17.12 -21.21 -17.19
N SER A 402 18.35 -20.72 -17.00
CA SER A 402 19.59 -21.36 -17.43
C SER A 402 19.91 -22.69 -16.74
N SER A 403 19.27 -23.01 -15.61
CA SER A 403 19.44 -24.29 -14.90
C SER A 403 18.46 -25.39 -15.35
N LEU A 404 17.44 -25.06 -16.16
CA LEU A 404 16.52 -26.05 -16.70
C LEU A 404 17.26 -26.97 -17.67
N LYS A 405 17.14 -28.30 -17.45
CA LYS A 405 17.70 -29.35 -18.33
C LYS A 405 16.65 -29.96 -19.24
N SER A 406 15.42 -29.90 -18.83
CA SER A 406 14.29 -30.35 -19.63
C SER A 406 13.02 -29.57 -19.25
N LEU A 407 12.12 -29.45 -20.21
CA LEU A 407 10.82 -28.80 -20.02
C LEU A 407 9.74 -29.54 -20.83
N ASP A 408 8.70 -30.00 -20.14
CA ASP A 408 7.56 -30.64 -20.77
C ASP A 408 6.47 -29.63 -21.11
N LEU A 409 6.30 -29.36 -22.40
CA LEU A 409 5.28 -28.50 -22.98
C LEU A 409 4.22 -29.29 -23.78
N SER A 410 4.07 -30.59 -23.48
CA SER A 410 3.11 -31.44 -24.20
C SER A 410 1.64 -31.03 -23.99
N SER A 411 1.35 -30.25 -22.95
CA SER A 411 0.04 -29.65 -22.71
C SER A 411 -0.20 -28.36 -23.52
N PHE A 412 0.85 -27.77 -24.11
CA PHE A 412 0.77 -26.46 -24.76
C PHE A 412 0.15 -26.53 -26.15
N ASP A 413 -0.67 -25.55 -26.46
CA ASP A 413 -1.14 -25.22 -27.78
C ASP A 413 -0.54 -23.87 -28.21
N PHE A 414 0.18 -23.87 -29.34
CA PHE A 414 0.86 -22.69 -29.85
C PHE A 414 0.11 -22.05 -31.04
N SER A 415 -1.05 -22.57 -31.43
CA SER A 415 -1.78 -22.18 -32.64
C SER A 415 -2.17 -20.69 -32.66
N ASN A 416 -2.47 -20.11 -31.51
CA ASN A 416 -2.88 -18.72 -31.39
C ASN A 416 -1.74 -17.77 -30.94
N VAL A 417 -0.51 -18.27 -30.77
CA VAL A 417 0.61 -17.47 -30.29
C VAL A 417 1.17 -16.60 -31.39
N THR A 418 1.06 -15.29 -31.21
CA THR A 418 1.56 -14.26 -32.16
C THR A 418 2.79 -13.52 -31.63
N ARG A 419 2.98 -13.45 -30.30
CA ARG A 419 4.11 -12.78 -29.67
C ARG A 419 4.91 -13.78 -28.81
N TYR A 420 6.13 -14.11 -29.27
CA TYR A 420 7.03 -15.10 -28.65
C TYR A 420 8.50 -14.68 -28.67
N ILE A 421 8.76 -13.38 -28.80
CA ILE A 421 10.12 -12.83 -28.84
C ILE A 421 10.89 -13.27 -27.59
N GLU A 422 12.11 -13.79 -27.79
CA GLU A 422 13.01 -14.21 -26.72
C GLU A 422 12.43 -15.31 -25.81
N PHE A 423 11.56 -16.17 -26.31
CA PHE A 423 10.84 -17.19 -25.54
C PHE A 423 11.77 -18.05 -24.66
N PHE A 424 12.91 -18.51 -25.22
CA PHE A 424 13.95 -19.28 -24.54
C PHE A 424 15.30 -18.56 -24.43
N LYS A 425 15.35 -17.26 -24.65
CA LYS A 425 16.61 -16.51 -24.63
C LYS A 425 17.48 -16.86 -23.41
N GLY A 426 18.78 -17.08 -23.65
CA GLY A 426 19.77 -17.34 -22.59
C GLY A 426 19.73 -18.75 -22.01
N ASN A 427 18.87 -19.65 -22.52
CA ASN A 427 18.91 -21.05 -22.17
C ASN A 427 19.85 -21.78 -23.14
N VAL A 428 20.57 -22.77 -22.65
CA VAL A 428 21.52 -23.54 -23.45
C VAL A 428 21.33 -25.05 -23.17
N SER A 429 21.28 -25.84 -24.27
CA SER A 429 21.37 -27.30 -24.22
C SER A 429 20.36 -27.99 -23.29
N PHE A 430 19.07 -27.64 -23.43
CA PHE A 430 18.01 -28.34 -22.72
C PHE A 430 17.00 -28.99 -23.69
N ASN A 431 16.30 -30.02 -23.23
CA ASN A 431 15.32 -30.75 -24.00
C ASN A 431 13.92 -30.16 -23.78
N VAL A 432 13.19 -29.92 -24.88
CA VAL A 432 11.77 -29.53 -24.82
C VAL A 432 10.92 -30.66 -25.38
N TYR A 433 9.96 -31.12 -24.58
CA TYR A 433 9.00 -32.14 -24.99
C TYR A 433 7.68 -31.49 -25.40
N VAL A 434 7.15 -31.89 -26.55
CA VAL A 434 5.91 -31.35 -27.13
C VAL A 434 4.98 -32.47 -27.61
N LYS A 435 3.70 -32.17 -27.81
CA LYS A 435 2.66 -33.17 -28.15
C LYS A 435 2.68 -33.66 -29.59
N ASP A 436 3.10 -32.82 -30.56
CA ASP A 436 2.93 -33.08 -31.98
C ASP A 436 3.95 -32.33 -32.85
N GLN A 437 3.89 -32.61 -34.17
CA GLN A 437 4.78 -32.00 -35.14
C GLN A 437 4.59 -30.49 -35.28
N ALA A 438 3.34 -29.99 -35.22
CA ALA A 438 3.07 -28.56 -35.32
C ALA A 438 3.72 -27.79 -34.16
N SER A 439 3.64 -28.32 -32.93
CA SER A 439 4.31 -27.77 -31.74
C SER A 439 5.83 -27.82 -31.88
N LYS A 440 6.39 -28.91 -32.42
CA LYS A 440 7.83 -29.02 -32.73
C LYS A 440 8.29 -27.99 -33.73
N ASP A 441 7.54 -27.80 -34.81
CA ASP A 441 7.85 -26.80 -35.85
C ASP A 441 7.81 -25.38 -35.28
N PHE A 442 6.86 -25.08 -34.38
CA PHE A 442 6.82 -23.82 -33.67
C PHE A 442 8.07 -23.60 -32.80
N ILE A 443 8.47 -24.58 -31.96
CA ILE A 443 9.68 -24.47 -31.11
C ILE A 443 10.92 -24.27 -31.99
N ASN A 444 11.11 -25.03 -33.07
CA ASN A 444 12.25 -24.88 -33.96
C ASN A 444 12.29 -23.50 -34.65
N LYS A 445 11.12 -22.91 -34.93
CA LYS A 445 11.00 -21.53 -35.47
C LYS A 445 11.41 -20.49 -34.42
N VAL A 446 11.05 -20.72 -33.15
CA VAL A 446 11.36 -19.83 -32.05
C VAL A 446 12.86 -19.84 -31.69
N ASP A 447 13.44 -21.04 -31.61
CA ASP A 447 14.85 -21.26 -31.33
C ASP A 447 15.33 -22.61 -31.90
N SER A 448 16.08 -22.55 -32.99
CA SER A 448 16.60 -23.73 -33.66
C SER A 448 17.72 -24.45 -32.91
N GLY A 449 18.25 -23.86 -31.85
CA GLY A 449 19.27 -24.47 -30.96
C GLY A 449 18.70 -25.39 -29.90
N ILE A 450 17.39 -25.40 -29.71
CA ILE A 450 16.71 -26.22 -28.69
C ILE A 450 16.52 -27.66 -29.22
N ASN A 451 16.84 -28.66 -28.43
CA ASN A 451 16.51 -30.05 -28.73
C ASN A 451 15.03 -30.35 -28.45
N CYS A 452 14.20 -30.22 -29.49
CA CYS A 452 12.75 -30.44 -29.38
C CYS A 452 12.38 -31.86 -29.75
N VAL A 453 11.71 -32.58 -28.88
CA VAL A 453 11.30 -33.98 -29.02
C VAL A 453 9.78 -34.11 -28.93
N ILE A 454 9.16 -34.86 -29.83
CA ILE A 454 7.75 -35.21 -29.68
C ILE A 454 7.66 -36.28 -28.62
N LYS A 455 6.83 -36.05 -27.58
CA LYS A 455 6.63 -36.99 -26.48
C LYS A 455 5.80 -38.16 -26.96
N GLU A 456 6.34 -39.38 -26.86
CA GLU A 456 5.56 -40.58 -27.11
C GLU A 456 4.43 -40.71 -26.08
N ALA A 457 3.24 -41.13 -26.51
CA ALA A 457 2.03 -41.21 -25.71
C ALA A 457 2.13 -42.31 -24.60
#